data_db050c9ad52f1d4f09e1a5a8e2c446ee
#
_entry.id   db050c9ad52f1d4f09e1a5a8e2c446ee
#
_cell.length_a   1.000
_cell.length_b   1.000
_cell.length_c   1.000
_cell.angle_alpha   90.00
_cell.angle_beta   90.00
_cell.angle_gamma   90.00
#
_symmetry.space_group_name_H-M   'P 1'
#
loop_
_entity.id
_entity.type
_entity.pdbx_description
1 polymer ?
#
loop_
_entity_poly.entity_id
_entity_poly.type
_entity_poly.pdbx_seq_one_letter_code
_entity_poly.pdbx_strand_id
1 'polypeptide(L)'
;LASSEDKAIANKYREYMRMGLESIRRRAAEDPFMNGIPYIWCSNNLTSAAITQARLYNKVSGDSTYMEMEAALRDWLFGCNPWGTSMITGVPYYGDYPVAPHSSYYVINRDLTYGGLIDGPVYRSVFEERAGKSLTKEDRYARFNNGIAVYHDDMGDYATNEPTMDGTAGLTYYFAAKECEGLLYREANKAPFEGEEDNYGVIRRINPSEKSIYLLFTADSNFVGAESILKTLEKEKVKGSFFLTGNCLRVPANMAAVTAIVEAGHYVGGHSDGHLLYAPWEGRDSSYYSPEEIIADISANFAELEKFGIERDSARFFIPPYEHYNRLSVEAMRRAGLIPVNYTAGTATPADYTT
;
A
#
# COMPACT_ATOMS: atom_id res chain seq x y z
N LEU A 1 19.82 18.59 -19.87
CA LEU A 1 20.40 18.69 -21.23
C LEU A 1 19.53 18.00 -22.28
N ALA A 2 18.95 16.81 -22.00
CA ALA A 2 18.00 16.14 -22.92
C ALA A 2 16.71 16.94 -23.19
N SER A 3 16.39 17.94 -22.35
CA SER A 3 15.29 18.89 -22.50
C SER A 3 15.75 20.29 -22.90
N SER A 4 16.98 20.45 -23.39
CA SER A 4 17.52 21.75 -23.80
C SER A 4 16.72 22.34 -24.96
N GLU A 5 16.60 23.68 -24.99
CA GLU A 5 16.02 24.41 -26.13
C GLU A 5 16.91 24.26 -27.39
N ASP A 6 18.22 24.10 -27.22
CA ASP A 6 19.12 23.72 -28.31
C ASP A 6 18.85 22.27 -28.74
N LYS A 7 18.23 22.11 -29.91
CA LYS A 7 17.83 20.82 -30.46
C LYS A 7 18.98 19.86 -30.68
N ALA A 8 20.17 20.38 -31.03
CA ALA A 8 21.35 19.54 -31.30
C ALA A 8 21.83 18.93 -29.97
N ILE A 9 21.91 19.74 -28.91
CA ILE A 9 22.25 19.30 -27.57
C ILE A 9 21.17 18.30 -27.06
N ALA A 10 19.90 18.65 -27.16
CA ALA A 10 18.83 17.79 -26.72
C ALA A 10 18.88 16.40 -27.39
N ASN A 11 19.00 16.35 -28.71
CA ASN A 11 19.09 15.09 -29.46
C ASN A 11 20.31 14.26 -29.07
N LYS A 12 21.47 14.88 -28.90
CA LYS A 12 22.68 14.19 -28.47
C LYS A 12 22.52 13.50 -27.12
N TYR A 13 21.93 14.18 -26.14
CA TYR A 13 21.72 13.58 -24.81
C TYR A 13 20.59 12.54 -24.77
N ARG A 14 19.54 12.72 -25.56
CA ARG A 14 18.51 11.67 -25.75
C ARG A 14 19.11 10.41 -26.36
N GLU A 15 19.99 10.54 -27.33
CA GLU A 15 20.70 9.40 -27.93
C GLU A 15 21.59 8.68 -26.91
N TYR A 16 22.30 9.40 -26.05
CA TYR A 16 23.07 8.77 -24.97
C TYR A 16 22.20 8.00 -23.98
N MET A 17 21.05 8.56 -23.60
CA MET A 17 20.06 7.85 -22.77
C MET A 17 19.58 6.58 -23.47
N ARG A 18 19.23 6.68 -24.76
CA ARG A 18 18.78 5.54 -25.58
C ARG A 18 19.81 4.44 -25.62
N MET A 19 21.07 4.78 -25.89
CA MET A 19 22.18 3.81 -25.96
C MET A 19 22.36 3.04 -24.62
N GLY A 20 22.26 3.73 -23.50
CA GLY A 20 22.34 3.12 -22.17
C GLY A 20 21.18 2.14 -21.94
N LEU A 21 19.94 2.58 -22.20
CA LEU A 21 18.73 1.76 -22.05
C LEU A 21 18.74 0.55 -22.99
N GLU A 22 19.17 0.73 -24.25
CA GLU A 22 19.28 -0.37 -25.22
C GLU A 22 20.33 -1.41 -24.79
N SER A 23 21.39 -0.98 -24.14
CA SER A 23 22.40 -1.90 -23.58
C SER A 23 21.81 -2.77 -22.47
N ILE A 24 20.98 -2.18 -21.59
CA ILE A 24 20.27 -2.92 -20.53
C ILE A 24 19.24 -3.87 -21.16
N ARG A 25 18.42 -3.37 -22.08
CA ARG A 25 17.37 -4.17 -22.75
C ARG A 25 17.91 -5.42 -23.44
N ARG A 26 19.07 -5.31 -24.10
CA ARG A 26 19.71 -6.47 -24.75
C ARG A 26 20.12 -7.54 -23.74
N ARG A 27 20.66 -7.16 -22.58
CA ARG A 27 20.97 -8.11 -21.51
C ARG A 27 19.72 -8.70 -20.88
N ALA A 28 18.69 -7.87 -20.67
CA ALA A 28 17.41 -8.27 -20.12
C ALA A 28 16.70 -9.35 -20.95
N ALA A 29 16.89 -9.37 -22.26
CA ALA A 29 16.28 -10.36 -23.15
C ALA A 29 16.76 -11.79 -22.91
N GLU A 30 17.89 -11.99 -22.23
CA GLU A 30 18.46 -13.31 -21.90
C GLU A 30 18.14 -13.71 -20.44
N ASP A 31 17.49 -12.84 -19.66
CA ASP A 31 17.19 -13.06 -18.25
C ASP A 31 15.68 -13.33 -18.08
N PRO A 32 15.28 -14.45 -17.41
CA PRO A 32 13.87 -14.78 -17.18
C PRO A 32 13.09 -13.71 -16.39
N PHE A 33 13.77 -12.90 -15.58
CA PHE A 33 13.20 -11.79 -14.83
C PHE A 33 13.31 -10.46 -15.57
N MET A 34 13.79 -10.46 -16.80
CA MET A 34 14.07 -9.27 -17.61
C MET A 34 15.01 -8.24 -16.90
N ASN A 35 15.87 -8.72 -16.03
CA ASN A 35 16.85 -7.90 -15.33
C ASN A 35 18.16 -7.82 -16.12
N GLY A 36 18.38 -6.76 -16.87
CA GLY A 36 19.62 -6.53 -17.62
C GLY A 36 20.73 -5.84 -16.81
N ILE A 37 20.59 -5.76 -15.49
CA ILE A 37 21.57 -5.15 -14.59
C ILE A 37 22.58 -6.20 -14.11
N PRO A 38 23.91 -5.97 -14.24
CA PRO A 38 24.89 -6.91 -13.74
C PRO A 38 24.91 -6.94 -12.20
N TYR A 39 25.19 -8.09 -11.62
CA TYR A 39 25.27 -8.29 -10.17
C TYR A 39 26.62 -7.77 -9.59
N ILE A 40 26.95 -6.54 -9.90
CA ILE A 40 28.11 -5.85 -9.29
C ILE A 40 27.69 -5.25 -7.95
N TRP A 41 28.64 -4.78 -7.15
CA TRP A 41 28.32 -4.13 -5.89
C TRP A 41 27.37 -2.95 -6.11
N CYS A 42 26.37 -2.81 -5.24
CA CYS A 42 25.27 -1.85 -5.34
C CYS A 42 24.43 -2.05 -6.63
N SER A 43 24.16 -3.30 -7.02
CA SER A 43 23.38 -3.61 -8.23
C SER A 43 22.00 -2.96 -8.24
N ASN A 44 21.36 -2.83 -7.08
CA ASN A 44 20.05 -2.20 -6.94
C ASN A 44 20.09 -0.68 -7.19
N ASN A 45 21.21 -0.02 -6.91
CA ASN A 45 21.39 1.41 -7.24
C ASN A 45 21.34 1.60 -8.76
N LEU A 46 21.96 0.68 -9.50
CA LEU A 46 21.88 0.69 -10.98
C LEU A 46 20.46 0.36 -11.48
N THR A 47 19.76 -0.56 -10.83
CA THR A 47 18.37 -0.87 -11.15
C THR A 47 17.49 0.36 -10.96
N SER A 48 17.60 1.02 -9.82
CA SER A 48 16.90 2.28 -9.50
C SER A 48 17.21 3.39 -10.53
N ALA A 49 18.46 3.54 -10.90
CA ALA A 49 18.88 4.50 -11.92
C ALA A 49 18.32 4.16 -13.30
N ALA A 50 18.29 2.88 -13.69
CA ALA A 50 17.77 2.43 -14.98
C ALA A 50 16.25 2.66 -15.11
N ILE A 51 15.48 2.37 -14.06
CA ILE A 51 14.04 2.65 -13.97
C ILE A 51 13.78 4.15 -14.18
N THR A 52 14.48 4.98 -13.43
CA THR A 52 14.35 6.44 -13.52
C THR A 52 14.78 6.96 -14.88
N GLN A 53 15.86 6.44 -15.46
CA GLN A 53 16.33 6.82 -16.79
C GLN A 53 15.34 6.45 -17.89
N ALA A 54 14.74 5.24 -17.85
CA ALA A 54 13.74 4.80 -18.82
C ALA A 54 12.52 5.74 -18.82
N ARG A 55 12.04 6.07 -17.63
CA ARG A 55 10.94 7.00 -17.45
C ARG A 55 11.23 8.42 -17.92
N LEU A 56 12.38 8.96 -17.57
CA LEU A 56 12.80 10.28 -18.04
C LEU A 56 13.01 10.31 -19.57
N TYR A 57 13.55 9.23 -20.14
CA TYR A 57 13.69 9.11 -21.58
C TYR A 57 12.35 9.14 -22.29
N ASN A 58 11.37 8.34 -21.84
CA ASN A 58 10.01 8.38 -22.34
C ASN A 58 9.42 9.80 -22.27
N LYS A 59 9.58 10.47 -21.11
CA LYS A 59 9.06 11.84 -20.89
C LYS A 59 9.65 12.86 -21.88
N VAL A 60 10.94 12.78 -22.20
CA VAL A 60 11.61 13.79 -23.03
C VAL A 60 11.62 13.44 -24.53
N SER A 61 11.42 12.17 -24.89
CA SER A 61 11.44 11.70 -26.28
C SER A 61 10.05 11.35 -26.83
N GLY A 62 9.12 10.97 -25.97
CA GLY A 62 7.85 10.34 -26.33
C GLY A 62 7.97 8.87 -26.73
N ASP A 63 9.19 8.29 -26.69
CA ASP A 63 9.47 6.91 -27.06
C ASP A 63 9.20 5.96 -25.89
N SER A 64 8.27 5.03 -26.05
CA SER A 64 7.84 4.07 -25.03
C SER A 64 8.54 2.70 -25.11
N THR A 65 9.54 2.54 -25.96
CA THR A 65 10.24 1.27 -26.24
C THR A 65 10.74 0.58 -24.95
N TYR A 66 11.11 1.34 -23.93
CA TYR A 66 11.71 0.81 -22.70
C TYR A 66 10.77 0.71 -21.51
N MET A 67 9.46 0.95 -21.70
CA MET A 67 8.49 0.97 -20.58
C MET A 67 8.22 -0.43 -20.01
N GLU A 68 8.26 -1.48 -20.84
CA GLU A 68 8.15 -2.87 -20.36
C GLU A 68 9.36 -3.25 -19.50
N MET A 69 10.57 -2.87 -19.93
CA MET A 69 11.79 -3.05 -19.14
C MET A 69 11.76 -2.24 -17.84
N GLU A 70 11.24 -1.00 -17.87
CA GLU A 70 11.01 -0.19 -16.66
C GLU A 70 10.13 -0.95 -15.66
N ALA A 71 9.01 -1.50 -16.13
CA ALA A 71 8.09 -2.25 -15.30
C ALA A 71 8.73 -3.53 -14.72
N ALA A 72 9.44 -4.30 -15.53
CA ALA A 72 10.13 -5.50 -15.09
C ALA A 72 11.21 -5.21 -14.04
N LEU A 73 12.01 -4.17 -14.23
CA LEU A 73 13.02 -3.76 -13.24
C LEU A 73 12.40 -3.26 -11.93
N ARG A 74 11.26 -2.56 -12.00
CA ARG A 74 10.47 -2.20 -10.81
C ARG A 74 10.00 -3.46 -10.09
N ASP A 75 9.35 -4.37 -10.81
CA ASP A 75 8.78 -5.59 -10.25
C ASP A 75 9.89 -6.49 -9.67
N TRP A 76 11.08 -6.47 -10.27
CA TRP A 76 12.26 -7.13 -9.75
C TRP A 76 12.63 -6.59 -8.35
N LEU A 77 12.58 -5.28 -8.12
CA LEU A 77 12.81 -4.69 -6.79
C LEU A 77 11.73 -5.06 -5.78
N PHE A 78 10.54 -5.41 -6.21
CA PHE A 78 9.43 -5.83 -5.35
C PHE A 78 9.25 -7.34 -5.21
N GLY A 79 10.22 -8.14 -5.67
CA GLY A 79 10.24 -9.58 -5.43
C GLY A 79 10.08 -10.46 -6.66
N CYS A 80 9.83 -9.92 -7.86
CA CYS A 80 9.96 -10.69 -9.11
C CYS A 80 11.44 -10.92 -9.44
N ASN A 81 12.14 -11.62 -8.57
CA ASN A 81 13.57 -11.90 -8.65
C ASN A 81 13.86 -13.33 -8.15
N PRO A 82 15.09 -13.87 -8.35
CA PRO A 82 15.41 -15.23 -7.96
C PRO A 82 15.19 -15.58 -6.49
N TRP A 83 15.21 -14.61 -5.59
CA TRP A 83 15.02 -14.80 -4.15
C TRP A 83 13.56 -14.66 -3.70
N GLY A 84 12.67 -14.17 -4.57
CA GLY A 84 11.25 -13.99 -4.27
C GLY A 84 10.97 -12.96 -3.17
N THR A 85 11.89 -12.02 -2.93
CA THR A 85 11.78 -11.02 -1.86
C THR A 85 11.97 -9.61 -2.39
N SER A 86 11.27 -8.66 -1.78
CA SER A 86 11.54 -7.24 -2.05
C SER A 86 12.97 -6.87 -1.68
N MET A 87 13.52 -5.90 -2.36
CA MET A 87 14.83 -5.31 -2.08
C MET A 87 14.70 -3.96 -1.33
N ILE A 88 13.51 -3.67 -0.82
CA ILE A 88 13.18 -2.43 -0.11
C ILE A 88 12.71 -2.79 1.30
N THR A 89 13.38 -2.26 2.32
CA THR A 89 13.05 -2.56 3.72
C THR A 89 11.63 -2.14 4.07
N GLY A 90 10.82 -3.05 4.64
CA GLY A 90 9.44 -2.79 5.06
C GLY A 90 8.42 -2.58 3.95
N VAL A 91 8.78 -2.81 2.68
CA VAL A 91 7.89 -2.59 1.52
C VAL A 91 7.95 -3.78 0.56
N PRO A 92 6.79 -4.33 0.12
CA PRO A 92 5.44 -4.00 0.56
C PRO A 92 5.13 -4.52 1.96
N TYR A 93 4.30 -3.83 2.70
CA TYR A 93 3.97 -4.16 4.09
C TYR A 93 3.48 -5.61 4.30
N TYR A 94 2.75 -6.15 3.34
CA TYR A 94 2.19 -7.52 3.38
C TYR A 94 3.04 -8.56 2.62
N GLY A 95 4.23 -8.16 2.14
CA GLY A 95 5.13 -9.01 1.36
C GLY A 95 6.35 -9.46 2.16
N ASP A 96 7.25 -10.16 1.46
CA ASP A 96 8.56 -10.49 1.99
C ASP A 96 9.55 -9.36 1.66
N TYR A 97 10.36 -8.95 2.62
CA TYR A 97 11.34 -7.86 2.50
C TYR A 97 12.53 -8.08 3.47
N PRO A 98 13.63 -7.33 3.33
CA PRO A 98 14.76 -7.44 4.25
C PRO A 98 14.37 -7.07 5.69
N VAL A 99 14.57 -8.00 6.62
CA VAL A 99 14.22 -7.83 8.05
C VAL A 99 15.45 -7.70 8.96
N ALA A 100 16.65 -7.90 8.42
CA ALA A 100 17.90 -7.77 9.15
C ALA A 100 18.95 -7.00 8.32
N PRO A 101 18.68 -5.75 7.91
CA PRO A 101 19.59 -4.99 7.07
C PRO A 101 20.88 -4.65 7.79
N HIS A 102 21.98 -4.55 7.02
CA HIS A 102 23.26 -4.07 7.52
C HIS A 102 23.18 -2.54 7.72
N SER A 103 22.73 -2.11 8.87
CA SER A 103 22.72 -0.69 9.22
C SER A 103 22.96 -0.49 10.71
N SER A 104 23.62 0.61 11.07
CA SER A 104 23.82 0.98 12.48
C SER A 104 22.50 1.22 13.20
N TYR A 105 21.50 1.76 12.52
CA TYR A 105 20.16 1.95 13.06
C TYR A 105 19.52 0.61 13.48
N TYR A 106 19.54 -0.39 12.58
CA TYR A 106 19.02 -1.72 12.90
C TYR A 106 19.83 -2.43 14.01
N VAL A 107 21.16 -2.31 13.98
CA VAL A 107 22.01 -2.94 15.00
C VAL A 107 21.72 -2.40 16.39
N ILE A 108 21.47 -1.08 16.52
CA ILE A 108 21.23 -0.41 17.81
C ILE A 108 19.79 -0.58 18.26
N ASN A 109 18.81 -0.31 17.39
CA ASN A 109 17.40 -0.18 17.75
C ASN A 109 16.58 -1.45 17.48
N ARG A 110 17.10 -2.38 16.67
CA ARG A 110 16.36 -3.54 16.16
C ARG A 110 15.09 -3.16 15.41
N ASP A 111 15.10 -2.01 14.75
CA ASP A 111 14.02 -1.45 13.96
C ASP A 111 14.49 -1.15 12.53
N LEU A 112 13.56 -1.08 11.58
CA LEU A 112 13.87 -0.92 10.16
C LEU A 112 13.90 0.55 9.74
N THR A 113 14.79 0.86 8.81
CA THR A 113 14.69 2.09 8.02
C THR A 113 13.72 1.83 6.86
N TYR A 114 12.43 2.03 7.09
CA TYR A 114 11.37 1.76 6.12
C TYR A 114 11.59 2.52 4.80
N GLY A 115 11.46 1.80 3.68
CA GLY A 115 11.66 2.35 2.35
C GLY A 115 13.13 2.40 1.90
N GLY A 116 14.08 1.93 2.71
CA GLY A 116 15.49 1.85 2.34
C GLY A 116 15.74 0.78 1.27
N LEU A 117 16.31 1.18 0.14
CA LEU A 117 16.75 0.24 -0.90
C LEU A 117 18.09 -0.36 -0.48
N ILE A 118 18.16 -1.68 -0.35
CA ILE A 118 19.42 -2.39 -0.06
C ILE A 118 20.30 -2.48 -1.30
N ASP A 119 21.60 -2.67 -1.11
CA ASP A 119 22.63 -2.80 -2.17
C ASP A 119 22.23 -3.80 -3.26
N GLY A 120 21.61 -4.89 -2.85
CA GLY A 120 21.16 -5.94 -3.75
C GLY A 120 22.18 -7.04 -4.02
N PRO A 121 21.76 -8.05 -4.78
CA PRO A 121 22.59 -9.22 -5.05
C PRO A 121 23.87 -8.85 -5.80
N VAL A 122 24.94 -9.60 -5.49
CA VAL A 122 26.23 -9.47 -6.18
C VAL A 122 26.66 -10.81 -6.79
N TYR A 123 27.55 -10.77 -7.78
CA TYR A 123 28.23 -11.99 -8.21
C TYR A 123 28.92 -12.68 -7.03
N ARG A 124 28.88 -14.01 -6.99
CA ARG A 124 29.53 -14.78 -5.95
C ARG A 124 31.02 -14.41 -5.79
N SER A 125 31.74 -14.23 -6.88
CA SER A 125 33.15 -13.79 -6.84
C SER A 125 33.31 -12.45 -6.15
N VAL A 126 32.43 -11.47 -6.42
CA VAL A 126 32.43 -10.16 -5.75
C VAL A 126 32.16 -10.32 -4.25
N PHE A 127 31.25 -11.19 -3.87
CA PHE A 127 30.98 -11.49 -2.47
C PHE A 127 32.20 -12.12 -1.77
N GLU A 128 32.81 -13.14 -2.38
CA GLU A 128 33.94 -13.86 -1.81
C GLU A 128 35.20 -13.00 -1.65
N GLU A 129 35.45 -12.08 -2.56
CA GLU A 129 36.58 -11.13 -2.51
C GLU A 129 36.48 -10.09 -1.38
N ARG A 130 35.29 -9.90 -0.81
CA ARG A 130 35.06 -8.87 0.22
C ARG A 130 35.39 -9.39 1.61
N ALA A 131 36.24 -8.71 2.33
CA ALA A 131 36.60 -9.01 3.71
C ALA A 131 35.57 -8.45 4.72
N GLY A 132 35.53 -9.01 5.93
CA GLY A 132 34.76 -8.46 7.04
C GLY A 132 33.27 -8.84 7.09
N LYS A 133 32.80 -9.67 6.15
CA LYS A 133 31.45 -10.24 6.21
C LYS A 133 31.41 -11.43 7.17
N SER A 134 30.37 -11.53 7.95
CA SER A 134 30.10 -12.68 8.80
C SER A 134 28.60 -12.80 9.01
N LEU A 135 27.99 -13.80 8.40
CA LEU A 135 26.56 -14.05 8.60
C LEU A 135 26.29 -14.37 10.07
N THR A 136 25.29 -13.73 10.63
CA THR A 136 24.93 -13.79 12.06
C THR A 136 23.87 -14.85 12.33
N LYS A 137 23.23 -15.37 11.28
CA LYS A 137 22.17 -16.39 11.33
C LYS A 137 22.26 -17.32 10.13
N GLU A 138 21.49 -18.41 10.15
CA GLU A 138 21.34 -19.29 9.00
C GLU A 138 20.72 -18.52 7.82
N ASP A 139 21.30 -18.71 6.63
CA ASP A 139 20.86 -18.05 5.42
C ASP A 139 19.53 -18.63 4.91
N ARG A 140 18.44 -17.92 5.08
CA ARG A 140 17.10 -18.31 4.62
C ARG A 140 16.98 -18.43 3.11
N TYR A 141 17.90 -17.81 2.36
CA TYR A 141 17.93 -17.83 0.90
C TYR A 141 19.01 -18.78 0.33
N ALA A 142 19.67 -19.58 1.17
CA ALA A 142 20.77 -20.46 0.76
C ALA A 142 20.46 -21.32 -0.48
N ARG A 143 19.22 -21.81 -0.60
CA ARG A 143 18.77 -22.63 -1.75
C ARG A 143 18.66 -21.82 -3.06
N PHE A 144 18.58 -20.50 -2.99
CA PHE A 144 18.50 -19.61 -4.14
C PHE A 144 19.85 -18.98 -4.48
N ASN A 145 20.80 -19.01 -3.55
CA ASN A 145 22.17 -18.55 -3.74
C ASN A 145 22.94 -19.59 -4.58
N ASN A 146 23.17 -19.27 -5.84
CA ASN A 146 23.79 -20.17 -6.80
C ASN A 146 25.28 -19.84 -7.02
N GLY A 147 25.94 -20.52 -7.96
CA GLY A 147 27.34 -20.27 -8.30
C GLY A 147 27.62 -18.92 -8.98
N ILE A 148 26.58 -18.18 -9.37
CA ILE A 148 26.69 -16.91 -10.12
C ILE A 148 26.45 -15.72 -9.20
N ALA A 149 25.31 -15.68 -8.52
CA ALA A 149 24.89 -14.55 -7.69
C ALA A 149 24.42 -14.98 -6.29
N VAL A 150 24.58 -14.08 -5.33
CA VAL A 150 24.19 -14.30 -3.93
C VAL A 150 23.51 -13.04 -3.36
N TYR A 151 22.59 -13.29 -2.43
CA TYR A 151 21.94 -12.31 -1.58
C TYR A 151 21.68 -12.90 -0.20
N HIS A 152 21.92 -12.15 0.86
CA HIS A 152 21.64 -12.56 2.23
C HIS A 152 20.89 -11.47 2.98
N ASP A 153 19.77 -11.80 3.62
CA ASP A 153 19.12 -10.91 4.58
C ASP A 153 19.75 -11.08 5.96
N ASP A 154 20.92 -10.51 6.15
CA ASP A 154 21.70 -10.62 7.37
C ASP A 154 22.46 -9.32 7.68
N MET A 155 22.39 -8.86 8.94
CA MET A 155 23.06 -7.64 9.37
C MET A 155 24.61 -7.72 9.32
N GLY A 156 25.16 -8.92 9.16
CA GLY A 156 26.61 -9.12 8.95
C GLY A 156 27.04 -9.05 7.49
N ASP A 157 26.10 -8.88 6.56
CA ASP A 157 26.38 -8.75 5.13
C ASP A 157 26.17 -7.33 4.61
N TYR A 158 27.24 -6.55 4.61
CA TYR A 158 27.22 -5.22 4.01
C TYR A 158 27.27 -5.22 2.47
N ALA A 159 27.64 -6.35 1.85
CA ALA A 159 27.84 -6.39 0.41
C ALA A 159 26.53 -6.57 -0.37
N THR A 160 25.49 -7.11 0.24
CA THR A 160 24.20 -7.34 -0.42
C THR A 160 23.01 -6.75 0.32
N ASN A 161 23.15 -6.39 1.61
CA ASN A 161 22.04 -6.05 2.49
C ASN A 161 22.19 -4.68 3.22
N GLU A 162 23.03 -3.79 2.73
CA GLU A 162 23.16 -2.43 3.25
C GLU A 162 22.12 -1.51 2.60
N PRO A 163 21.21 -0.86 3.37
CA PRO A 163 20.35 0.19 2.83
C PRO A 163 21.17 1.41 2.46
N THR A 164 21.19 1.76 1.17
CA THR A 164 21.98 2.87 0.67
C THR A 164 21.16 4.12 0.43
N MET A 165 21.71 5.25 0.76
CA MET A 165 21.06 6.55 0.61
C MET A 165 20.88 6.94 -0.86
N ASP A 166 21.87 6.70 -1.70
CA ASP A 166 21.86 7.04 -3.12
C ASP A 166 20.88 6.15 -3.91
N GLY A 167 20.86 4.84 -3.64
CA GLY A 167 19.87 3.93 -4.22
C GLY A 167 18.44 4.27 -3.83
N THR A 168 18.21 4.56 -2.57
CA THR A 168 16.91 4.99 -2.04
C THR A 168 16.47 6.32 -2.66
N ALA A 169 17.37 7.31 -2.72
CA ALA A 169 17.08 8.61 -3.34
C ALA A 169 16.74 8.47 -4.83
N GLY A 170 17.37 7.53 -5.54
CA GLY A 170 17.09 7.23 -6.95
C GLY A 170 15.63 6.83 -7.20
N LEU A 171 14.97 6.17 -6.25
CA LEU A 171 13.57 5.75 -6.35
C LEU A 171 12.56 6.86 -6.02
N THR A 172 12.97 7.90 -5.31
CA THR A 172 12.02 8.94 -4.85
C THR A 172 11.28 9.61 -6.00
N TYR A 173 12.00 10.03 -7.05
CA TYR A 173 11.38 10.61 -8.24
C TYR A 173 10.46 9.61 -8.94
N TYR A 174 10.90 8.36 -9.05
CA TYR A 174 10.15 7.32 -9.74
C TYR A 174 8.81 7.03 -9.06
N PHE A 175 8.82 6.80 -7.74
CA PHE A 175 7.60 6.52 -7.00
C PHE A 175 6.66 7.72 -6.93
N ALA A 176 7.19 8.94 -6.76
CA ALA A 176 6.37 10.15 -6.82
C ALA A 176 5.68 10.32 -8.19
N ALA A 177 6.40 10.00 -9.28
CA ALA A 177 5.81 10.05 -10.62
C ALA A 177 4.76 8.96 -10.84
N LYS A 178 4.95 7.74 -10.31
CA LYS A 178 3.96 6.66 -10.36
C LYS A 178 2.72 6.98 -9.53
N GLU A 179 2.89 7.56 -8.35
CA GLU A 179 1.77 8.04 -7.52
C GLU A 179 0.94 9.07 -8.28
N CYS A 180 1.60 10.05 -8.88
CA CYS A 180 0.94 11.08 -9.69
C CYS A 180 0.16 10.46 -10.87
N GLU A 181 0.72 9.48 -11.58
CA GLU A 181 0.01 8.76 -12.66
C GLU A 181 -1.19 7.98 -12.14
N GLY A 182 -1.04 7.30 -11.01
CA GLY A 182 -2.14 6.57 -10.36
C GLY A 182 -3.28 7.50 -9.97
N LEU A 183 -2.98 8.68 -9.45
CA LEU A 183 -3.97 9.72 -9.13
C LEU A 183 -4.69 10.22 -10.39
N LEU A 184 -3.94 10.54 -11.44
CA LEU A 184 -4.51 10.99 -12.72
C LEU A 184 -5.36 9.91 -13.39
N TYR A 185 -4.90 8.65 -13.33
CA TYR A 185 -5.67 7.51 -13.86
C TYR A 185 -6.98 7.33 -13.09
N ARG A 186 -6.94 7.37 -11.77
CA ARG A 186 -8.15 7.28 -10.92
C ARG A 186 -9.12 8.40 -11.23
N GLU A 187 -8.65 9.63 -11.35
CA GLU A 187 -9.50 10.78 -11.67
C GLU A 187 -10.12 10.67 -13.07
N ALA A 188 -9.33 10.29 -14.08
CA ALA A 188 -9.79 10.12 -15.45
C ALA A 188 -10.80 8.95 -15.63
N ASN A 189 -10.70 7.91 -14.78
CA ASN A 189 -11.56 6.73 -14.81
C ASN A 189 -12.57 6.70 -13.66
N LYS A 190 -12.70 7.79 -12.92
CA LYS A 190 -13.72 7.93 -11.89
C LYS A 190 -15.09 7.86 -12.57
N ALA A 191 -15.87 6.81 -12.24
CA ALA A 191 -17.25 6.73 -12.69
C ALA A 191 -18.00 8.01 -12.25
N PRO A 192 -18.89 8.58 -13.08
CA PRO A 192 -19.68 9.71 -12.68
C PRO A 192 -20.40 9.36 -11.37
N PHE A 193 -20.05 10.05 -10.30
CA PHE A 193 -20.72 9.93 -9.01
C PHE A 193 -21.65 11.12 -8.87
N GLU A 194 -22.94 10.87 -8.87
CA GLU A 194 -23.97 11.92 -8.77
C GLU A 194 -24.22 12.35 -7.31
N GLY A 195 -23.53 11.74 -6.36
CA GLY A 195 -23.66 12.02 -4.94
C GLY A 195 -22.84 13.24 -4.47
N GLU A 196 -22.91 13.48 -3.17
CA GLU A 196 -22.16 14.53 -2.49
C GLU A 196 -21.01 13.92 -1.67
N GLU A 197 -19.81 14.38 -1.91
CA GLU A 197 -18.63 14.13 -1.09
C GLU A 197 -18.26 15.38 -0.28
N ASP A 198 -17.64 15.17 0.88
CA ASP A 198 -17.05 16.29 1.62
C ASP A 198 -15.65 16.69 1.07
N ASN A 199 -15.00 17.67 1.72
CA ASN A 199 -13.68 18.17 1.31
C ASN A 199 -12.54 17.12 1.42
N TYR A 200 -12.79 15.97 2.04
CA TYR A 200 -11.86 14.84 2.15
C TYR A 200 -12.21 13.74 1.16
N GLY A 201 -13.34 13.88 0.41
CA GLY A 201 -13.84 12.89 -0.54
C GLY A 201 -14.60 11.74 0.12
N VAL A 202 -15.14 11.92 1.30
CA VAL A 202 -16.01 10.96 1.99
C VAL A 202 -17.45 11.17 1.53
N ILE A 203 -18.12 10.09 1.10
CA ILE A 203 -19.49 10.15 0.59
C ILE A 203 -20.46 10.50 1.72
N ARG A 204 -21.24 11.56 1.51
CA ARG A 204 -22.26 12.07 2.43
C ARG A 204 -23.68 11.82 1.93
N ARG A 205 -23.87 11.74 0.61
CA ARG A 205 -25.14 11.43 -0.06
C ARG A 205 -24.85 10.65 -1.32
N ILE A 206 -25.63 9.62 -1.57
CA ILE A 206 -25.43 8.76 -2.76
C ILE A 206 -26.04 9.41 -3.99
N ASN A 207 -27.30 9.82 -3.92
CA ASN A 207 -27.98 10.51 -5.02
C ASN A 207 -28.90 11.62 -4.44
N PRO A 208 -28.49 12.91 -4.54
CA PRO A 208 -29.29 14.01 -4.00
C PRO A 208 -30.60 14.26 -4.76
N SER A 209 -30.75 13.75 -5.97
CA SER A 209 -31.99 13.87 -6.77
C SER A 209 -33.07 12.82 -6.39
N GLU A 210 -32.68 11.76 -5.69
CA GLU A 210 -33.61 10.72 -5.21
C GLU A 210 -34.07 10.98 -3.77
N LYS A 211 -35.36 10.74 -3.51
CA LYS A 211 -35.91 10.75 -2.16
C LYS A 211 -35.68 9.40 -1.47
N SER A 212 -34.42 9.08 -1.21
CA SER A 212 -34.02 7.84 -0.54
C SER A 212 -33.30 8.15 0.78
N ILE A 213 -33.48 7.24 1.76
CA ILE A 213 -32.79 7.28 3.05
C ILE A 213 -32.08 5.95 3.22
N TYR A 214 -30.81 5.99 3.56
CA TYR A 214 -30.01 4.82 3.93
C TYR A 214 -29.83 4.84 5.45
N LEU A 215 -30.28 3.76 6.10
CA LEU A 215 -30.13 3.59 7.54
C LEU A 215 -28.77 2.98 7.85
N LEU A 216 -27.94 3.72 8.58
CA LEU A 216 -26.60 3.31 9.00
C LEU A 216 -26.61 3.11 10.51
N PHE A 217 -26.09 1.99 10.97
CA PHE A 217 -25.94 1.65 12.38
C PHE A 217 -24.47 1.33 12.64
N THR A 218 -23.84 2.06 13.55
CA THR A 218 -22.48 1.77 14.01
C THR A 218 -22.52 1.10 15.37
N ALA A 219 -21.61 0.19 15.66
CA ALA A 219 -21.46 -0.41 16.96
C ALA A 219 -20.01 -0.73 17.29
N ASP A 220 -19.63 -0.40 18.52
CA ASP A 220 -18.44 -0.88 19.19
C ASP A 220 -18.82 -2.06 20.13
N SER A 221 -18.21 -2.19 21.28
CA SER A 221 -18.43 -3.30 22.21
C SER A 221 -19.90 -3.46 22.69
N ASN A 222 -20.64 -2.38 22.79
CA ASN A 222 -22.04 -2.40 23.20
C ASN A 222 -22.97 -2.53 21.98
N PHE A 223 -23.80 -3.59 21.96
CA PHE A 223 -24.72 -3.88 20.85
C PHE A 223 -26.12 -4.34 21.33
N VAL A 224 -26.54 -3.90 22.51
CA VAL A 224 -27.81 -4.35 23.13
C VAL A 224 -29.06 -3.94 22.33
N GLY A 225 -29.00 -2.91 21.49
CA GLY A 225 -30.11 -2.45 20.65
C GLY A 225 -30.36 -3.28 19.40
N ALA A 226 -29.44 -4.18 19.02
CA ALA A 226 -29.50 -4.91 17.74
C ALA A 226 -30.80 -5.68 17.52
N GLU A 227 -31.28 -6.42 18.53
CA GLU A 227 -32.50 -7.20 18.42
C GLU A 227 -33.74 -6.33 18.16
N SER A 228 -33.86 -5.18 18.83
CA SER A 228 -34.95 -4.24 18.62
C SER A 228 -34.91 -3.60 17.23
N ILE A 229 -33.70 -3.25 16.76
CA ILE A 229 -33.51 -2.72 15.42
C ILE A 229 -33.92 -3.76 14.38
N LEU A 230 -33.42 -5.00 14.49
CA LEU A 230 -33.76 -6.09 13.56
C LEU A 230 -35.28 -6.35 13.49
N LYS A 231 -35.95 -6.43 14.61
CA LYS A 231 -37.41 -6.60 14.66
C LYS A 231 -38.15 -5.46 13.94
N THR A 232 -37.65 -4.23 14.08
CA THR A 232 -38.25 -3.07 13.41
C THR A 232 -38.01 -3.12 11.92
N LEU A 233 -36.78 -3.40 11.49
CA LEU A 233 -36.42 -3.52 10.07
C LEU A 233 -37.21 -4.63 9.38
N GLU A 234 -37.37 -5.77 10.03
CA GLU A 234 -38.20 -6.88 9.54
C GLU A 234 -39.66 -6.48 9.40
N LYS A 235 -40.24 -5.89 10.44
CA LYS A 235 -41.64 -5.42 10.45
C LYS A 235 -41.92 -4.42 9.33
N GLU A 236 -41.03 -3.47 9.13
CA GLU A 236 -41.15 -2.42 8.10
C GLU A 236 -40.66 -2.89 6.73
N LYS A 237 -40.12 -4.10 6.61
CA LYS A 237 -39.56 -4.72 5.38
C LYS A 237 -38.49 -3.86 4.71
N VAL A 238 -37.63 -3.25 5.49
CA VAL A 238 -36.50 -2.44 5.03
C VAL A 238 -35.18 -3.09 5.41
N LYS A 239 -34.13 -2.77 4.64
CA LYS A 239 -32.77 -3.20 4.97
C LYS A 239 -31.99 -2.04 5.57
N GLY A 240 -31.10 -2.36 6.52
CA GLY A 240 -30.15 -1.43 7.09
C GLY A 240 -28.71 -1.81 6.74
N SER A 241 -27.79 -0.93 7.05
CA SER A 241 -26.35 -1.12 6.91
C SER A 241 -25.70 -1.02 8.28
N PHE A 242 -25.01 -2.07 8.70
CA PHE A 242 -24.38 -2.17 10.00
C PHE A 242 -22.86 -2.08 9.84
N PHE A 243 -22.21 -1.17 10.57
CA PHE A 243 -20.77 -0.97 10.56
C PHE A 243 -20.22 -1.31 11.93
N LEU A 244 -19.47 -2.42 11.99
CA LEU A 244 -19.11 -3.06 13.24
C LEU A 244 -17.61 -3.04 13.47
N THR A 245 -17.21 -2.71 14.71
CA THR A 245 -15.79 -2.80 15.10
C THR A 245 -15.38 -4.25 15.36
N GLY A 246 -14.08 -4.53 15.33
CA GLY A 246 -13.55 -5.80 15.80
C GLY A 246 -13.87 -6.04 17.28
N ASN A 247 -13.89 -4.97 18.09
CA ASN A 247 -14.34 -5.04 19.48
C ASN A 247 -15.76 -5.59 19.59
N CYS A 248 -16.70 -5.08 18.78
CA CYS A 248 -18.09 -5.59 18.74
C CYS A 248 -18.15 -7.08 18.38
N LEU A 249 -17.42 -7.46 17.34
CA LEU A 249 -17.42 -8.80 16.75
C LEU A 249 -16.83 -9.86 17.69
N ARG A 250 -15.91 -9.48 18.56
CA ARG A 250 -15.28 -10.38 19.54
C ARG A 250 -16.11 -10.61 20.81
N VAL A 251 -17.14 -9.81 21.06
CA VAL A 251 -18.00 -9.99 22.25
C VAL A 251 -18.92 -11.19 22.06
N PRO A 252 -18.82 -12.26 22.88
CA PRO A 252 -19.64 -13.46 22.70
C PRO A 252 -21.15 -13.20 22.73
N ALA A 253 -21.60 -12.24 23.53
CA ALA A 253 -23.01 -11.88 23.61
C ALA A 253 -23.56 -11.24 22.31
N ASN A 254 -22.70 -10.66 21.48
CA ASN A 254 -23.09 -10.01 20.23
C ASN A 254 -23.17 -10.99 19.05
N MET A 255 -22.55 -12.17 19.14
CA MET A 255 -22.42 -13.12 18.02
C MET A 255 -23.78 -13.52 17.41
N ALA A 256 -24.78 -13.81 18.24
CA ALA A 256 -26.11 -14.15 17.76
C ALA A 256 -26.77 -13.02 16.97
N ALA A 257 -26.62 -11.78 17.43
CA ALA A 257 -27.15 -10.61 16.75
C ALA A 257 -26.45 -10.35 15.42
N VAL A 258 -25.12 -10.47 15.38
CA VAL A 258 -24.33 -10.31 14.14
C VAL A 258 -24.73 -11.37 13.11
N THR A 259 -24.83 -12.64 13.52
CA THR A 259 -25.31 -13.73 12.65
C THR A 259 -26.70 -13.44 12.10
N ALA A 260 -27.63 -12.99 12.94
CA ALA A 260 -29.00 -12.66 12.52
C ALA A 260 -29.06 -11.49 11.53
N ILE A 261 -28.17 -10.49 11.68
CA ILE A 261 -28.02 -9.38 10.72
C ILE A 261 -27.61 -9.90 9.34
N VAL A 262 -26.61 -10.78 9.30
CA VAL A 262 -26.09 -11.36 8.07
C VAL A 262 -27.15 -12.25 7.40
N GLU A 263 -27.78 -13.15 8.16
CA GLU A 263 -28.83 -14.06 7.67
C GLU A 263 -30.06 -13.32 7.15
N ALA A 264 -30.40 -12.20 7.79
CA ALA A 264 -31.48 -11.33 7.33
C ALA A 264 -31.11 -10.54 6.04
N GLY A 265 -29.90 -10.64 5.55
CA GLY A 265 -29.44 -10.00 4.32
C GLY A 265 -29.34 -8.48 4.44
N HIS A 266 -28.97 -7.97 5.61
CA HIS A 266 -28.56 -6.60 5.80
C HIS A 266 -27.10 -6.41 5.32
N TYR A 267 -26.74 -5.18 4.97
CA TYR A 267 -25.35 -4.87 4.69
C TYR A 267 -24.53 -4.85 5.98
N VAL A 268 -23.33 -5.43 5.96
CA VAL A 268 -22.38 -5.34 7.07
C VAL A 268 -21.04 -4.86 6.52
N GLY A 269 -20.50 -3.81 7.13
CA GLY A 269 -19.20 -3.21 6.79
C GLY A 269 -18.31 -2.99 8.00
N GLY A 270 -17.09 -2.56 7.76
CA GLY A 270 -16.09 -2.30 8.81
C GLY A 270 -16.23 -0.92 9.46
N HIS A 271 -15.82 -0.85 10.74
CA HIS A 271 -15.79 0.36 11.57
C HIS A 271 -14.52 0.46 12.43
N SER A 272 -13.36 0.01 11.91
CA SER A 272 -12.11 -0.16 12.68
C SER A 272 -12.10 -1.43 13.55
N ASP A 273 -10.95 -1.94 13.86
CA ASP A 273 -10.82 -3.06 14.81
C ASP A 273 -10.98 -2.58 16.25
N GLY A 274 -10.15 -1.60 16.63
CA GLY A 274 -10.07 -1.08 18.00
C GLY A 274 -10.87 0.19 18.25
N HIS A 275 -11.71 0.64 17.31
CA HIS A 275 -12.42 1.94 17.38
C HIS A 275 -11.45 3.12 17.58
N LEU A 276 -10.36 3.16 16.80
CA LEU A 276 -9.28 4.11 16.96
C LEU A 276 -9.67 5.52 16.48
N LEU A 277 -9.41 6.55 17.29
CA LEU A 277 -9.55 7.93 16.84
C LEU A 277 -8.37 8.29 15.92
N TYR A 278 -8.59 8.30 14.60
CA TYR A 278 -7.51 8.48 13.63
C TYR A 278 -6.93 9.90 13.59
N ALA A 279 -7.71 10.91 13.93
CA ALA A 279 -7.29 12.30 13.88
C ALA A 279 -7.71 13.07 15.14
N PRO A 280 -6.96 14.10 15.56
CA PRO A 280 -7.35 14.97 16.67
C PRO A 280 -8.71 15.63 16.44
N TRP A 281 -9.48 15.81 17.49
CA TRP A 281 -10.75 16.56 17.44
C TRP A 281 -10.55 18.02 17.02
N GLU A 282 -9.47 18.61 17.49
CA GLU A 282 -9.09 20.00 17.17
C GLU A 282 -7.96 19.96 16.13
N GLY A 283 -8.27 20.32 14.89
CA GLY A 283 -7.30 20.39 13.79
C GLY A 283 -7.08 19.04 13.10
N ARG A 284 -7.56 18.92 11.87
CA ARG A 284 -7.45 17.69 11.05
C ARG A 284 -6.18 17.63 10.20
N ASP A 285 -5.16 18.42 10.54
CA ASP A 285 -3.91 18.51 9.78
C ASP A 285 -2.88 17.47 10.22
N SER A 286 -3.13 16.79 11.35
CA SER A 286 -2.28 15.71 11.88
C SER A 286 -3.09 14.43 12.08
N SER A 287 -2.39 13.32 12.26
CA SER A 287 -2.96 12.00 12.55
C SER A 287 -2.32 11.43 13.81
N TYR A 288 -3.10 10.66 14.58
CA TYR A 288 -2.54 9.88 15.70
C TYR A 288 -1.85 8.61 15.22
N TYR A 289 -2.16 8.13 14.03
CA TYR A 289 -1.66 6.89 13.45
C TYR A 289 -1.12 7.14 12.04
N SER A 290 -0.09 6.40 11.66
CA SER A 290 0.40 6.34 10.28
C SER A 290 -0.63 5.66 9.35
N PRO A 291 -0.54 5.84 8.03
CA PRO A 291 -1.38 5.11 7.08
C PRO A 291 -1.29 3.60 7.25
N GLU A 292 -0.12 3.09 7.56
CA GLU A 292 0.17 1.66 7.75
C GLU A 292 -0.53 1.11 8.99
N GLU A 293 -0.52 1.85 10.11
CA GLU A 293 -1.24 1.48 11.33
C GLU A 293 -2.76 1.48 11.11
N ILE A 294 -3.30 2.46 10.38
CA ILE A 294 -4.71 2.51 10.02
C ILE A 294 -5.09 1.32 9.13
N ILE A 295 -4.27 0.97 8.13
CA ILE A 295 -4.50 -0.18 7.25
C ILE A 295 -4.42 -1.49 8.04
N ALA A 296 -3.53 -1.59 9.02
CA ALA A 296 -3.42 -2.75 9.89
C ALA A 296 -4.67 -2.91 10.77
N ASP A 297 -5.17 -1.83 11.39
CA ASP A 297 -6.41 -1.81 12.15
C ASP A 297 -7.62 -2.21 11.29
N ILE A 298 -7.74 -1.65 10.09
CA ILE A 298 -8.78 -2.05 9.12
C ILE A 298 -8.67 -3.55 8.78
N SER A 299 -7.46 -4.05 8.55
CA SER A 299 -7.24 -5.45 8.19
C SER A 299 -7.60 -6.40 9.33
N ALA A 300 -7.31 -6.03 10.57
CA ALA A 300 -7.73 -6.78 11.76
C ALA A 300 -9.26 -6.81 11.89
N ASN A 301 -9.95 -5.68 11.65
CA ASN A 301 -11.41 -5.63 11.64
C ASN A 301 -12.02 -6.58 10.60
N PHE A 302 -11.48 -6.60 9.38
CA PHE A 302 -11.96 -7.51 8.32
C PHE A 302 -11.68 -8.98 8.63
N ALA A 303 -10.58 -9.30 9.31
CA ALA A 303 -10.34 -10.66 9.79
C ALA A 303 -11.39 -11.15 10.81
N GLU A 304 -11.99 -10.25 11.58
CA GLU A 304 -13.14 -10.56 12.43
C GLU A 304 -14.44 -10.72 11.63
N LEU A 305 -14.70 -9.84 10.64
CA LEU A 305 -15.86 -9.91 9.74
C LEU A 305 -15.90 -11.22 8.93
N GLU A 306 -14.75 -11.69 8.47
CA GLU A 306 -14.61 -12.95 7.71
C GLU A 306 -15.11 -14.17 8.49
N LYS A 307 -15.02 -14.16 9.82
CA LYS A 307 -15.55 -15.24 10.68
C LYS A 307 -17.08 -15.38 10.59
N PHE A 308 -17.77 -14.34 10.14
CA PHE A 308 -19.22 -14.31 9.88
C PHE A 308 -19.55 -14.45 8.39
N GLY A 309 -18.57 -14.82 7.54
CA GLY A 309 -18.75 -15.00 6.10
C GLY A 309 -18.83 -13.70 5.31
N ILE A 310 -18.36 -12.59 5.88
CA ILE A 310 -18.37 -11.27 5.22
C ILE A 310 -17.02 -11.05 4.57
N GLU A 311 -16.97 -11.18 3.24
CA GLU A 311 -15.77 -10.95 2.46
C GLU A 311 -15.58 -9.46 2.17
N ARG A 312 -14.32 -9.02 2.11
CA ARG A 312 -13.95 -7.61 1.87
C ARG A 312 -14.58 -7.06 0.57
N ASP A 313 -14.64 -7.84 -0.49
CA ASP A 313 -15.19 -7.41 -1.77
C ASP A 313 -16.70 -7.11 -1.71
N SER A 314 -17.42 -7.76 -0.81
CA SER A 314 -18.85 -7.51 -0.55
C SER A 314 -19.10 -6.39 0.47
N ALA A 315 -18.09 -6.02 1.26
CA ALA A 315 -18.16 -5.07 2.38
C ALA A 315 -17.29 -3.82 2.16
N ARG A 316 -17.35 -3.23 0.96
CA ARG A 316 -16.44 -2.16 0.54
C ARG A 316 -16.70 -0.79 1.19
N PHE A 317 -17.90 -0.53 1.70
CA PHE A 317 -18.18 0.71 2.42
C PHE A 317 -17.63 0.64 3.85
N PHE A 318 -17.07 1.76 4.31
CA PHE A 318 -16.45 1.87 5.62
C PHE A 318 -16.83 3.19 6.28
N ILE A 319 -17.30 3.13 7.53
CA ILE A 319 -17.48 4.33 8.34
C ILE A 319 -16.26 4.49 9.26
N PRO A 320 -15.55 5.63 9.20
CA PRO A 320 -14.46 5.90 10.12
C PRO A 320 -14.95 5.96 11.57
N PRO A 321 -14.14 5.46 12.54
CA PRO A 321 -14.50 5.57 13.96
C PRO A 321 -14.81 7.03 14.34
N TYR A 322 -15.78 7.20 15.21
CA TYR A 322 -16.29 8.51 15.66
C TYR A 322 -16.80 9.40 14.51
N GLU A 323 -17.02 8.84 13.32
CA GLU A 323 -17.35 9.61 12.11
C GLU A 323 -16.36 10.76 11.85
N HIS A 324 -15.13 10.61 12.41
CA HIS A 324 -14.07 11.62 12.43
C HIS A 324 -12.81 11.11 11.70
N TYR A 325 -12.28 11.93 10.81
CA TYR A 325 -11.19 11.58 9.90
C TYR A 325 -10.50 12.83 9.34
N ASN A 326 -9.34 12.61 8.75
CA ASN A 326 -8.58 13.61 8.00
C ASN A 326 -8.19 13.05 6.61
N ARG A 327 -7.44 13.83 5.84
CA ARG A 327 -6.99 13.43 4.50
C ARG A 327 -6.15 12.15 4.52
N LEU A 328 -5.25 12.01 5.50
CA LEU A 328 -4.37 10.85 5.63
C LEU A 328 -5.16 9.57 5.92
N SER A 329 -6.10 9.61 6.86
CA SER A 329 -6.92 8.44 7.20
C SER A 329 -7.85 8.03 6.06
N VAL A 330 -8.44 8.99 5.32
CA VAL A 330 -9.24 8.72 4.13
C VAL A 330 -8.39 8.07 3.03
N GLU A 331 -7.17 8.52 2.81
CA GLU A 331 -6.25 7.90 1.87
C GLU A 331 -5.88 6.47 2.28
N ALA A 332 -5.62 6.23 3.58
CA ALA A 332 -5.36 4.90 4.10
C ALA A 332 -6.54 3.93 3.86
N MET A 333 -7.78 4.37 4.09
CA MET A 333 -8.99 3.58 3.81
C MET A 333 -9.09 3.23 2.31
N ARG A 334 -8.84 4.20 1.43
CA ARG A 334 -8.85 3.98 -0.03
C ARG A 334 -7.75 3.04 -0.49
N ARG A 335 -6.55 3.16 0.08
CA ARG A 335 -5.44 2.21 -0.15
C ARG A 335 -5.79 0.79 0.31
N ALA A 336 -6.59 0.66 1.35
CA ALA A 336 -7.15 -0.62 1.80
C ALA A 336 -8.29 -1.16 0.89
N GLY A 337 -8.63 -0.46 -0.21
CA GLY A 337 -9.68 -0.85 -1.16
C GLY A 337 -11.10 -0.46 -0.73
N LEU A 338 -11.24 0.40 0.28
CA LEU A 338 -12.52 0.76 0.85
C LEU A 338 -13.04 2.10 0.32
N ILE A 339 -14.35 2.26 0.43
CA ILE A 339 -15.10 3.48 0.08
C ILE A 339 -15.56 4.12 1.39
N PRO A 340 -14.93 5.20 1.85
CA PRO A 340 -15.33 5.86 3.07
C PRO A 340 -16.67 6.59 2.89
N VAL A 341 -17.57 6.35 3.82
CA VAL A 341 -18.92 6.94 3.87
C VAL A 341 -19.17 7.57 5.24
N ASN A 342 -20.06 8.53 5.31
CA ASN A 342 -20.49 9.13 6.56
C ASN A 342 -21.94 9.63 6.45
N TYR A 343 -22.53 10.06 7.55
CA TYR A 343 -23.90 10.59 7.59
C TYR A 343 -24.03 11.91 6.82
N THR A 344 -25.24 12.20 6.35
CA THR A 344 -25.57 13.48 5.72
C THR A 344 -25.63 14.58 6.78
N ALA A 345 -24.81 15.63 6.63
CA ALA A 345 -24.80 16.76 7.55
C ALA A 345 -26.16 17.47 7.63
N GLY A 346 -26.48 18.02 8.78
CA GLY A 346 -27.71 18.79 9.01
C GLY A 346 -28.97 17.97 9.22
N THR A 347 -28.91 16.64 9.22
CA THR A 347 -30.04 15.76 9.49
C THR A 347 -30.33 15.56 10.97
N ALA A 348 -29.46 16.03 11.87
CA ALA A 348 -29.50 15.79 13.33
C ALA A 348 -29.57 14.28 13.70
N THR A 349 -29.12 13.41 12.81
CA THR A 349 -29.21 11.94 12.95
C THR A 349 -27.96 11.28 13.55
N PRO A 350 -26.78 11.91 13.67
CA PRO A 350 -25.70 11.29 14.40
C PRO A 350 -25.92 11.52 15.90
N ALA A 351 -26.92 10.89 16.41
CA ALA A 351 -27.15 10.90 17.83
C ALA A 351 -26.69 9.56 18.36
N ASP A 352 -25.57 9.58 19.03
CA ASP A 352 -25.10 8.46 19.82
C ASP A 352 -25.91 8.44 21.13
N TYR A 353 -27.21 8.15 21.00
CA TYR A 353 -28.08 8.03 22.15
C TYR A 353 -27.99 6.62 22.71
N THR A 354 -26.98 6.40 23.52
CA THR A 354 -27.00 5.34 24.51
C THR A 354 -27.77 5.86 25.73
N THR A 355 -29.05 5.65 25.78
CA THR A 355 -29.77 5.67 27.03
C THR A 355 -30.22 4.28 27.36
#